data_c7446faa70d7988f61d69a6ed44773dc
#
_entry.id   c7446faa70d7988f61d69a6ed44773dc
#
_cell.length_a   1.000
_cell.length_b   1.000
_cell.length_c   1.000
_cell.angle_alpha   90.00
_cell.angle_beta   90.00
_cell.angle_gamma   90.00
#
_symmetry.space_group_name_H-M   'P 1'
#
loop_
_entity.id
_entity.type
_entity.pdbx_description
1 polymer ?
#
loop_
_entity_poly.entity_id
_entity_poly.type
_entity_poly.pdbx_seq_one_letter_code
_entity_poly.pdbx_strand_id
1 'polypeptide(L)'
;MAAKGYWIGRVDVHDEEGYKLYAAANPPIFKKFGARLLIRAGAFQNPEGQSRKRNVVVEFPDYATALACYNSPEYQDNIKRRAPHSTADIVIIEGYDGPQP
;
A
#
# COMPACT_ATOMS: atom_id res chain seq x y z
N MET A 1 11.59 12.10 -17.30
CA MET A 1 11.14 11.89 -15.92
C MET A 1 10.89 10.41 -15.70
N ALA A 2 11.21 9.93 -14.54
CA ALA A 2 10.92 8.54 -14.18
C ALA A 2 9.41 8.33 -14.01
N ALA A 3 8.93 7.14 -14.36
CA ALA A 3 7.59 6.74 -14.04
C ALA A 3 7.41 6.66 -12.52
N LYS A 4 6.19 6.88 -12.05
CA LYS A 4 5.87 6.72 -10.63
C LYS A 4 5.98 5.24 -10.22
N GLY A 5 6.11 5.00 -8.94
CA GLY A 5 6.01 3.66 -8.37
C GLY A 5 4.76 3.53 -7.53
N TYR A 6 4.22 2.33 -7.43
CA TYR A 6 2.96 2.12 -6.71
C TYR A 6 3.02 0.88 -5.84
N TRP A 7 2.39 0.98 -4.69
CA TRP A 7 1.97 -0.19 -3.93
C TRP A 7 0.49 -0.41 -4.21
N ILE A 8 0.13 -1.62 -4.59
CA ILE A 8 -1.27 -2.02 -4.71
C ILE A 8 -1.50 -3.06 -3.64
N GLY A 9 -2.27 -2.70 -2.62
CA GLY A 9 -2.52 -3.56 -1.47
C GLY A 9 -3.98 -3.97 -1.39
N ARG A 10 -4.19 -5.25 -1.08
CA ARG A 10 -5.52 -5.80 -0.80
C ARG A 10 -5.45 -6.48 0.55
N VAL A 11 -6.34 -6.12 1.45
CA VAL A 11 -6.25 -6.53 2.84
C VAL A 11 -7.60 -6.97 3.37
N ASP A 12 -7.59 -8.10 4.09
CA ASP A 12 -8.71 -8.48 4.96
C ASP A 12 -8.26 -8.25 6.40
N VAL A 13 -8.98 -7.41 7.12
CA VAL A 13 -8.68 -7.09 8.51
C VAL A 13 -9.52 -8.00 9.42
N HIS A 14 -8.85 -8.76 10.28
CA HIS A 14 -9.51 -9.71 11.19
C HIS A 14 -9.73 -9.11 12.57
N ASP A 15 -8.92 -8.14 12.95
CA ASP A 15 -9.01 -7.43 14.23
C ASP A 15 -8.75 -5.94 13.99
N GLU A 16 -9.84 -5.17 13.99
CA GLU A 16 -9.77 -3.74 13.70
C GLU A 16 -8.92 -2.98 14.73
N GLU A 17 -9.02 -3.32 16.00
CA GLU A 17 -8.26 -2.63 17.05
C GLU A 17 -6.76 -2.85 16.89
N GLY A 18 -6.35 -4.08 16.59
CA GLY A 18 -4.94 -4.38 16.34
C GLY A 18 -4.43 -3.72 15.07
N TYR A 19 -5.24 -3.70 14.02
CA TYR A 19 -4.87 -3.10 12.75
C TYR A 19 -4.68 -1.58 12.85
N LYS A 20 -5.39 -0.92 13.76
CA LYS A 20 -5.26 0.53 13.97
C LYS A 20 -3.84 0.95 14.34
N LEU A 21 -3.11 0.10 15.05
CA LEU A 21 -1.73 0.39 15.42
C LEU A 21 -0.84 0.50 14.17
N TYR A 22 -1.06 -0.41 13.22
CA TYR A 22 -0.37 -0.38 11.94
C TYR A 22 -0.73 0.88 11.14
N ALA A 23 -2.02 1.16 11.01
CA ALA A 23 -2.50 2.30 10.25
C ALA A 23 -1.99 3.63 10.82
N ALA A 24 -1.92 3.74 12.15
CA ALA A 24 -1.44 4.94 12.82
C ALA A 24 0.06 5.18 12.64
N ALA A 25 0.85 4.11 12.43
CA ALA A 25 2.30 4.22 12.25
C ALA A 25 2.71 4.54 10.81
N ASN A 26 1.81 4.37 9.84
CA ASN A 26 2.13 4.57 8.42
C ASN A 26 2.43 6.02 8.02
N PRO A 27 1.67 7.05 8.48
CA PRO A 27 1.85 8.41 7.96
C PRO A 27 3.29 8.95 8.03
N PRO A 28 4.02 8.84 9.14
CA PRO A 28 5.40 9.34 9.16
C PRO A 28 6.33 8.55 8.23
N ILE A 29 6.09 7.25 8.07
CA ILE A 29 6.88 6.42 7.16
C ILE A 29 6.64 6.88 5.72
N PHE A 30 5.38 6.99 5.33
CA PHE A 30 5.01 7.41 3.97
C PHE A 30 5.52 8.82 3.66
N LYS A 31 5.40 9.73 4.61
CA LYS A 31 5.89 11.10 4.43
C LYS A 31 7.38 11.13 4.14
N LYS A 32 8.16 10.31 4.83
CA LYS A 32 9.61 10.23 4.64
C LYS A 32 9.97 9.84 3.20
N PHE A 33 9.17 9.01 2.56
CA PHE A 33 9.43 8.51 1.20
C PHE A 33 8.63 9.23 0.12
N GLY A 34 7.96 10.31 0.46
CA GLY A 34 7.21 11.11 -0.52
C GLY A 34 5.99 10.40 -1.07
N ALA A 35 5.38 9.52 -0.28
CA ALA A 35 4.22 8.74 -0.70
C ALA A 35 2.94 9.57 -0.69
N ARG A 36 2.01 9.21 -1.60
CA ARG A 36 0.66 9.76 -1.65
C ARG A 36 -0.35 8.63 -1.68
N LEU A 37 -1.38 8.72 -0.89
CA LEU A 37 -2.48 7.76 -0.93
C LEU A 37 -3.44 8.17 -2.05
N LEU A 38 -3.57 7.32 -3.07
CA LEU A 38 -4.50 7.54 -4.18
C LEU A 38 -5.83 6.85 -3.93
N ILE A 39 -5.80 5.66 -3.36
CA ILE A 39 -6.98 4.87 -3.02
C ILE A 39 -6.78 4.37 -1.60
N ARG A 40 -7.77 4.60 -0.76
CA ARG A 40 -7.71 4.19 0.64
C ARG A 40 -9.06 3.60 1.06
N ALA A 41 -9.25 2.33 0.70
CA ALA A 41 -10.41 1.56 1.12
C ALA A 41 -11.76 2.22 0.78
N GLY A 42 -11.85 2.79 -0.43
CA GLY A 42 -13.11 3.38 -0.90
C GLY A 42 -14.14 2.33 -1.29
N ALA A 43 -15.34 2.80 -1.64
CA ALA A 43 -16.39 1.91 -2.13
C ALA A 43 -15.92 1.21 -3.40
N PHE A 44 -16.31 -0.05 -3.57
CA PHE A 44 -15.87 -0.82 -4.73
C PHE A 44 -16.85 -1.93 -5.07
N GLN A 45 -16.72 -2.42 -6.30
CA GLN A 45 -17.37 -3.64 -6.76
C GLN A 45 -16.28 -4.58 -7.27
N ASN A 46 -16.52 -5.88 -7.17
CA ASN A 46 -15.59 -6.87 -7.71
C ASN A 46 -16.36 -7.70 -8.76
N PRO A 47 -16.47 -7.17 -10.02
CA PRO A 47 -17.30 -7.83 -11.05
C PRO A 47 -16.73 -9.14 -11.56
N GLU A 48 -15.42 -9.36 -11.40
CA GLU A 48 -14.76 -10.58 -11.84
C GLU A 48 -13.70 -10.99 -10.84
N GLY A 49 -13.51 -12.30 -10.70
CA GLY A 49 -12.48 -12.85 -9.85
C GLY A 49 -12.76 -12.66 -8.36
N GLN A 50 -11.68 -12.57 -7.59
CA GLN A 50 -11.76 -12.45 -6.14
C GLN A 50 -10.96 -11.23 -5.69
N SER A 51 -11.46 -10.54 -4.68
CA SER A 51 -10.78 -9.42 -4.05
C SER A 51 -10.89 -9.54 -2.54
N ARG A 52 -10.04 -8.78 -1.84
CA ARG A 52 -10.18 -8.59 -0.40
C ARG A 52 -11.01 -7.34 -0.14
N LYS A 53 -11.45 -7.17 1.10
CA LYS A 53 -12.39 -6.09 1.44
C LYS A 53 -11.79 -4.70 1.39
N ARG A 54 -10.48 -4.59 1.62
CA ARG A 54 -9.80 -3.28 1.67
C ARG A 54 -8.81 -3.19 0.52
N ASN A 55 -9.00 -2.22 -0.36
CA ASN A 55 -8.09 -1.96 -1.48
C ASN A 55 -7.41 -0.61 -1.26
N VAL A 56 -6.09 -0.58 -1.40
CA VAL A 56 -5.28 0.61 -1.16
C VAL A 56 -4.27 0.77 -2.29
N VAL A 57 -4.08 1.98 -2.77
CA VAL A 57 -3.02 2.31 -3.72
C VAL A 57 -2.22 3.47 -3.18
N VAL A 58 -0.92 3.26 -3.06
CA VAL A 58 0.02 4.29 -2.60
C VAL A 58 0.97 4.62 -3.75
N GLU A 59 1.11 5.90 -4.05
CA GLU A 59 2.00 6.38 -5.10
C GLU A 59 3.30 6.89 -4.49
N PHE A 60 4.41 6.57 -5.16
CA PHE A 60 5.75 7.06 -4.79
C PHE A 60 6.35 7.80 -5.98
N PRO A 61 7.37 8.66 -5.75
CA PRO A 61 8.02 9.39 -6.84
C PRO A 61 8.53 8.50 -7.97
N ASP A 62 8.99 7.29 -7.65
CA ASP A 62 9.46 6.31 -8.62
C ASP A 62 9.40 4.90 -8.01
N TYR A 63 9.68 3.90 -8.86
CA TYR A 63 9.64 2.51 -8.46
C TYR A 63 10.71 2.19 -7.40
N ALA A 64 11.91 2.74 -7.56
CA ALA A 64 12.99 2.50 -6.61
C ALA A 64 12.62 3.00 -5.21
N THR A 65 11.96 4.15 -5.11
CA THR A 65 11.49 4.70 -3.84
C THR A 65 10.38 3.84 -3.23
N ALA A 66 9.46 3.34 -4.07
CA ALA A 66 8.42 2.42 -3.60
C ALA A 66 9.02 1.18 -2.96
N LEU A 67 10.04 0.59 -3.61
CA LEU A 67 10.78 -0.55 -3.05
C LEU A 67 11.53 -0.19 -1.78
N ALA A 68 12.20 0.97 -1.77
CA ALA A 68 12.96 1.42 -0.61
C ALA A 68 12.07 1.61 0.62
N CYS A 69 10.87 2.15 0.42
CA CYS A 69 9.93 2.32 1.52
C CYS A 69 9.50 0.97 2.10
N TYR A 70 9.15 0.02 1.24
CA TYR A 70 8.74 -1.31 1.69
C TYR A 70 9.86 -2.00 2.47
N ASN A 71 11.09 -1.90 1.98
CA ASN A 71 12.24 -2.56 2.57
C ASN A 71 12.88 -1.77 3.70
N SER A 72 12.37 -0.58 4.03
CA SER A 72 12.90 0.20 5.13
C SER A 72 12.71 -0.50 6.46
N PRO A 73 13.64 -0.31 7.41
CA PRO A 73 13.47 -0.90 8.75
C PRO A 73 12.17 -0.47 9.42
N GLU A 74 11.77 0.79 9.21
CA GLU A 74 10.53 1.34 9.81
C GLU A 74 9.31 0.60 9.31
N TYR A 75 9.20 0.37 7.99
CA TYR A 75 8.04 -0.32 7.45
C TYR A 75 8.06 -1.80 7.75
N GLN A 76 9.22 -2.44 7.67
CA GLN A 76 9.35 -3.86 8.02
C GLN A 76 8.97 -4.10 9.48
N ASP A 77 9.34 -3.19 10.37
CA ASP A 77 8.92 -3.25 11.75
C ASP A 77 7.40 -3.06 11.88
N ASN A 78 6.83 -2.16 11.08
CA ASN A 78 5.39 -1.90 11.11
C ASN A 78 4.55 -3.07 10.60
N ILE A 79 5.09 -3.91 9.70
CA ILE A 79 4.41 -5.14 9.24
C ILE A 79 4.08 -6.04 10.42
N LYS A 80 4.92 -6.08 11.44
CA LYS A 80 4.69 -6.89 12.63
C LYS A 80 3.43 -6.46 13.39
N ARG A 81 3.04 -5.19 13.28
CA ARG A 81 1.80 -4.69 13.89
C ARG A 81 0.57 -5.12 13.08
N ARG A 82 0.72 -5.33 11.79
CA ARG A 82 -0.36 -5.71 10.88
C ARG A 82 -0.57 -7.22 10.78
N ALA A 83 0.53 -7.98 10.72
CA ALA A 83 0.51 -9.39 10.38
C ALA A 83 -0.41 -10.25 11.26
N PRO A 84 -0.45 -10.07 12.60
CA PRO A 84 -1.34 -10.89 13.42
C PRO A 84 -2.83 -10.58 13.24
N HIS A 85 -3.17 -9.44 12.63
CA HIS A 85 -4.54 -8.91 12.61
C HIS A 85 -5.14 -8.83 11.21
N SER A 86 -4.40 -9.24 10.19
CA SER A 86 -4.85 -9.11 8.81
C SER A 86 -4.19 -10.15 7.91
N THR A 87 -4.79 -10.31 6.71
CA THR A 87 -4.19 -11.04 5.60
C THR A 87 -4.07 -10.05 4.45
N ALA A 88 -2.87 -9.92 3.88
CA ALA A 88 -2.61 -8.91 2.87
C ALA A 88 -1.89 -9.50 1.66
N ASP A 89 -2.28 -9.01 0.48
CA ASP A 89 -1.53 -9.23 -0.76
C ASP A 89 -1.08 -7.86 -1.24
N ILE A 90 0.23 -7.71 -1.48
CA ILE A 90 0.79 -6.43 -1.90
C ILE A 90 1.65 -6.63 -3.13
N VAL A 91 1.40 -5.81 -4.14
CA VAL A 91 2.23 -5.73 -5.35
C VAL A 91 2.89 -4.36 -5.36
N ILE A 92 4.19 -4.34 -5.67
CA ILE A 92 4.93 -3.10 -5.88
C ILE A 92 5.28 -3.07 -7.37
N ILE A 93 4.83 -2.04 -8.07
CA ILE A 93 4.89 -2.02 -9.52
C ILE A 93 5.19 -0.62 -10.03
N GLU A 94 5.94 -0.56 -11.13
CA GLU A 94 6.22 0.70 -11.81
C GLU A 94 4.99 1.17 -12.58
N GLY A 95 4.75 2.47 -12.56
CA GLY A 95 3.66 3.08 -13.32
C GLY A 95 3.93 3.09 -14.81
N TYR A 96 2.87 3.23 -15.59
CA TYR A 96 2.96 3.35 -17.04
C TYR A 96 3.05 4.83 -17.41
N ASP A 97 4.09 5.21 -18.13
CA ASP A 97 4.26 6.57 -18.63
C ASP A 97 4.32 6.66 -20.16
N GLY A 98 3.87 5.59 -20.83
CA GLY A 98 3.75 5.58 -22.29
C GLY A 98 2.49 6.30 -22.78
N PRO A 99 2.23 6.22 -24.11
CA PRO A 99 1.07 6.88 -24.70
C PRO A 99 -0.25 6.38 -24.12
N GLN A 100 -1.20 7.30 -23.96
CA GLN A 100 -2.54 6.93 -23.51
C GLN A 100 -3.45 6.65 -24.71
N PRO A 101 -4.51 5.83 -24.53
CA PRO A 101 -5.45 5.53 -25.60
C PRO A 101 -6.13 6.75 -26.16
#